data_1a1a4fb8b918b5b1d83a05939fc218b5
#
_entry.id   1a1a4fb8b918b5b1d83a05939fc218b5
#
_cell.length_a   1.000
_cell.length_b   1.000
_cell.length_c   1.000
_cell.angle_alpha   90.00
_cell.angle_beta   90.00
_cell.angle_gamma   90.00
#
_symmetry.space_group_name_H-M   'P 1'
#
loop_
_entity.id
_entity.type
_entity.pdbx_description
1 polymer ?
#
loop_
_entity_poly.entity_id
_entity_poly.type
_entity_poly.pdbx_seq_one_letter_code
_entity_poly.pdbx_strand_id
1 'polypeptide(L)'
;LAYDDLAERVPGASSSQIRQRVIAARQRQLDRFAGEVFCNAQMITRHLRQHGQLDRDGQALLAKAMDRLGLSARAYDRILKVARTIADLAGADQIRSPHLAEAIQYRSLDRQLRDDARFAT
;
A
#
# COMPACT_ATOMS: atom_id res chain seq x y z
N LEU A 1 11.39 9.21 -17.68
CA LEU A 1 12.82 9.11 -17.38
C LEU A 1 13.07 8.37 -16.09
N ALA A 2 12.54 8.86 -14.97
CA ALA A 2 12.71 8.19 -13.69
C ALA A 2 12.12 6.78 -13.68
N TYR A 3 11.04 6.58 -14.42
CA TYR A 3 10.38 5.29 -14.54
C TYR A 3 11.24 4.26 -15.24
N ASP A 4 11.85 4.64 -16.35
CA ASP A 4 12.72 3.75 -17.13
C ASP A 4 14.00 3.43 -16.34
N ASP A 5 14.56 4.41 -15.63
CA ASP A 5 15.71 4.21 -14.76
C ASP A 5 15.41 3.22 -13.63
N LEU A 6 14.23 3.33 -13.03
CA LEU A 6 13.81 2.39 -11.98
C LEU A 6 13.64 0.97 -12.53
N ALA A 7 13.07 0.83 -13.73
CA ALA A 7 12.89 -0.46 -14.37
C ALA A 7 14.22 -1.14 -14.65
N GLU A 8 15.24 -0.39 -15.06
CA GLU A 8 16.58 -0.91 -15.31
C GLU A 8 17.28 -1.32 -14.02
N ARG A 9 17.01 -0.64 -12.91
CA ARG A 9 17.62 -0.93 -11.62
C ARG A 9 17.04 -2.15 -10.91
N VAL A 10 15.87 -2.60 -11.32
CA VAL A 10 15.19 -3.76 -10.70
C VAL A 10 15.52 -4.99 -11.52
N PRO A 11 16.35 -5.92 -10.99
CA PRO A 11 16.72 -7.13 -11.75
C PRO A 11 15.50 -7.93 -12.17
N GLY A 12 15.45 -8.31 -13.45
CA GLY A 12 14.38 -9.13 -13.99
C GLY A 12 13.08 -8.40 -14.30
N ALA A 13 12.99 -7.09 -14.03
CA ALA A 13 11.80 -6.31 -14.33
C ALA A 13 12.05 -5.36 -15.51
N SER A 14 11.19 -5.41 -16.55
CA SER A 14 11.17 -4.46 -17.66
C SER A 14 10.05 -3.47 -17.48
N SER A 15 10.09 -2.35 -18.23
CA SER A 15 8.98 -1.37 -18.26
C SER A 15 7.66 -2.04 -18.64
N SER A 16 7.71 -2.99 -19.58
CA SER A 16 6.53 -3.74 -20.02
C SER A 16 5.96 -4.59 -18.88
N GLN A 17 6.82 -5.29 -18.14
CA GLN A 17 6.40 -6.10 -17.00
C GLN A 17 5.79 -5.28 -15.88
N ILE A 18 6.39 -4.13 -15.58
CA ILE A 18 5.87 -3.23 -14.56
C ILE A 18 4.51 -2.69 -14.98
N ARG A 19 4.37 -2.29 -16.25
CA ARG A 19 3.10 -1.81 -16.81
C ARG A 19 2.01 -2.87 -16.71
N GLN A 20 2.32 -4.13 -17.04
CA GLN A 20 1.39 -5.25 -16.92
C GLN A 20 0.92 -5.45 -15.48
N ARG A 21 1.83 -5.33 -14.51
CA ARG A 21 1.47 -5.43 -13.09
C ARG A 21 0.52 -4.32 -12.66
N VAL A 22 0.76 -3.10 -13.11
CA VAL A 22 -0.10 -1.96 -12.80
C VAL A 22 -1.49 -2.15 -13.41
N ILE A 23 -1.56 -2.58 -14.68
CA ILE A 23 -2.83 -2.84 -15.35
C ILE A 23 -3.60 -3.94 -14.63
N ALA A 24 -2.93 -5.04 -14.27
CA ALA A 24 -3.56 -6.15 -13.55
C ALA A 24 -4.07 -5.71 -12.17
N ALA A 25 -3.30 -4.90 -11.45
CA ALA A 25 -3.71 -4.39 -10.15
C ALA A 25 -4.95 -3.48 -10.26
N ARG A 26 -4.99 -2.61 -11.27
CA ARG A 26 -6.16 -1.77 -11.52
C ARG A 26 -7.39 -2.59 -11.87
N GLN A 27 -7.23 -3.64 -12.67
CA GLN A 27 -8.34 -4.52 -13.01
C GLN A 27 -8.88 -5.24 -11.78
N ARG A 28 -8.00 -5.72 -10.91
CA ARG A 28 -8.39 -6.32 -9.63
C ARG A 28 -9.22 -5.36 -8.78
N GLN A 29 -8.84 -4.09 -8.74
CA GLN A 29 -9.57 -3.08 -7.97
C GLN A 29 -10.94 -2.79 -8.57
N LEU A 30 -11.02 -2.66 -9.89
CA LEU A 30 -12.30 -2.45 -10.56
C LEU A 30 -13.26 -3.62 -10.32
N ASP A 31 -12.77 -4.84 -10.43
CA ASP A 31 -13.58 -6.06 -10.20
C ASP A 31 -14.04 -6.15 -8.75
N ARG A 32 -13.14 -5.79 -7.81
CA ARG A 32 -13.42 -5.86 -6.38
C ARG A 32 -14.58 -4.96 -5.97
N PHE A 33 -14.63 -3.76 -6.54
CA PHE A 33 -15.59 -2.75 -6.10
C PHE A 33 -16.85 -2.67 -6.93
N ALA A 34 -16.91 -3.37 -8.06
CA ALA A 34 -18.10 -3.45 -8.91
C ALA A 34 -18.75 -2.08 -9.20
N GLY A 35 -17.91 -1.06 -9.39
CA GLY A 35 -18.36 0.28 -9.74
C GLY A 35 -18.65 1.22 -8.58
N GLU A 36 -18.59 0.77 -7.33
CA GLU A 36 -18.83 1.64 -6.16
C GLU A 36 -17.70 2.66 -5.99
N VAL A 37 -16.46 2.20 -6.16
CA VAL A 37 -15.27 3.05 -6.13
C VAL A 37 -14.33 2.59 -7.24
N PHE A 38 -13.41 3.44 -7.65
CA PHE A 38 -12.52 3.13 -8.77
C PHE A 38 -11.17 2.55 -8.33
N CYS A 39 -10.75 2.79 -7.10
CA CYS A 39 -9.44 2.32 -6.63
C CYS A 39 -9.42 2.20 -5.10
N ASN A 40 -8.37 1.58 -4.58
CA ASN A 40 -8.22 1.35 -3.15
C ASN A 40 -8.14 2.65 -2.34
N ALA A 41 -7.60 3.72 -2.92
CA ALA A 41 -7.51 5.02 -2.24
C ALA A 41 -8.88 5.58 -1.88
N GLN A 42 -9.92 5.19 -2.60
CA GLN A 42 -11.29 5.63 -2.39
C GLN A 42 -12.08 4.75 -1.41
N MET A 43 -11.46 3.70 -0.87
CA MET A 43 -12.12 2.84 0.09
C MET A 43 -12.56 3.61 1.34
N ILE A 44 -13.78 3.33 1.78
CA ILE A 44 -14.28 3.79 3.07
C ILE A 44 -14.17 2.63 4.09
N THR A 45 -14.51 2.88 5.34
CA THR A 45 -14.40 1.89 6.43
C THR A 45 -15.05 0.55 6.07
N ARG A 46 -16.23 0.59 5.45
CA ARG A 46 -16.93 -0.62 5.02
C ARG A 46 -16.09 -1.47 4.07
N HIS A 47 -15.47 -0.83 3.08
CA HIS A 47 -14.62 -1.52 2.11
C HIS A 47 -13.36 -2.10 2.78
N LEU A 48 -12.80 -1.37 3.73
CA LEU A 48 -11.61 -1.83 4.45
C LEU A 48 -11.90 -3.06 5.31
N ARG A 49 -13.08 -3.14 5.92
CA ARG A 49 -13.49 -4.32 6.67
C ARG A 49 -13.59 -5.55 5.79
N GLN A 50 -14.04 -5.36 4.55
CA GLN A 50 -14.27 -6.44 3.60
C GLN A 50 -13.00 -6.86 2.87
N HIS A 51 -12.17 -5.90 2.44
CA HIS A 51 -11.04 -6.13 1.54
C HIS A 51 -9.68 -5.91 2.18
N GLY A 52 -9.63 -5.27 3.33
CA GLY A 52 -8.40 -4.97 4.06
C GLY A 52 -8.15 -5.89 5.25
N GLN A 53 -8.71 -7.11 5.24
CA GLN A 53 -8.53 -8.05 6.33
C GLN A 53 -7.09 -8.52 6.42
N LEU A 54 -6.59 -8.62 7.65
CA LEU A 54 -5.24 -9.06 7.96
C LEU A 54 -5.29 -10.42 8.66
N ASP A 55 -4.29 -11.26 8.41
CA ASP A 55 -4.10 -12.45 9.20
C ASP A 55 -3.56 -12.08 10.60
N ARG A 56 -3.37 -13.08 11.45
CA ARG A 56 -2.90 -12.85 12.83
C ARG A 56 -1.54 -12.14 12.86
N ASP A 57 -0.62 -12.55 12.01
CA ASP A 57 0.72 -11.97 11.95
C ASP A 57 0.65 -10.52 11.46
N GLY A 58 -0.19 -10.24 10.47
CA GLY A 58 -0.40 -8.88 9.97
C GLY A 58 -1.01 -7.98 11.03
N GLN A 59 -1.98 -8.47 11.77
CA GLN A 59 -2.60 -7.71 12.86
C GLN A 59 -1.59 -7.36 13.95
N ALA A 60 -0.77 -8.33 14.34
CA ALA A 60 0.27 -8.12 15.34
C ALA A 60 1.32 -7.11 14.87
N LEU A 61 1.73 -7.20 13.62
CA LEU A 61 2.70 -6.29 13.02
C LEU A 61 2.17 -4.86 13.00
N LEU A 62 0.94 -4.68 12.57
CA LEU A 62 0.33 -3.34 12.49
C LEU A 62 0.09 -2.75 13.88
N ALA A 63 -0.38 -3.56 14.84
CA ALA A 63 -0.56 -3.11 16.20
C ALA A 63 0.75 -2.60 16.82
N LYS A 64 1.84 -3.32 16.59
CA LYS A 64 3.16 -2.96 17.06
C LYS A 64 3.64 -1.64 16.43
N ALA A 65 3.40 -1.47 15.13
CA ALA A 65 3.76 -0.26 14.41
C ALA A 65 2.95 0.95 14.89
N MET A 66 1.65 0.75 15.10
CA MET A 66 0.76 1.80 15.63
C MET A 66 1.27 2.32 16.96
N ASP A 67 1.62 1.40 17.86
CA ASP A 67 2.11 1.71 19.19
C ASP A 67 3.47 2.44 19.13
N ARG A 68 4.39 1.90 18.35
CA ARG A 68 5.75 2.40 18.20
C ARG A 68 5.83 3.79 17.59
N LEU A 69 5.01 4.03 16.56
CA LEU A 69 5.04 5.28 15.79
C LEU A 69 3.98 6.28 16.24
N GLY A 70 3.15 5.92 17.20
CA GLY A 70 2.09 6.78 17.70
C GLY A 70 1.09 7.16 16.61
N LEU A 71 0.67 6.21 15.80
CA LEU A 71 -0.19 6.46 14.65
C LEU A 71 -1.65 6.58 15.04
N SER A 72 -2.38 7.46 14.34
CA SER A 72 -3.81 7.66 14.52
C SER A 72 -4.63 6.62 13.77
N ALA A 73 -5.95 6.59 14.04
CA ALA A 73 -6.89 5.75 13.30
C ALA A 73 -6.88 6.05 11.79
N ARG A 74 -6.71 7.33 11.43
CA ARG A 74 -6.60 7.74 10.02
C ARG A 74 -5.35 7.13 9.37
N ALA A 75 -4.24 7.11 10.08
CA ALA A 75 -3.01 6.50 9.59
C ALA A 75 -3.16 4.99 9.43
N TYR A 76 -3.89 4.34 10.34
CA TYR A 76 -4.23 2.92 10.23
C TYR A 76 -4.94 2.62 8.91
N ASP A 77 -6.01 3.38 8.61
CA ASP A 77 -6.78 3.19 7.37
C ASP A 77 -5.91 3.43 6.13
N ARG A 78 -5.06 4.45 6.16
CA ARG A 78 -4.14 4.75 5.05
C ARG A 78 -3.14 3.63 4.81
N ILE A 79 -2.59 3.07 5.88
CA ILE A 79 -1.66 1.94 5.78
C ILE A 79 -2.36 0.74 5.14
N LEU A 80 -3.60 0.44 5.54
CA LEU A 80 -4.35 -0.66 4.96
C LEU A 80 -4.61 -0.46 3.47
N LYS A 81 -4.96 0.76 3.06
CA LYS A 81 -5.18 1.07 1.64
C LYS A 81 -3.91 0.86 0.82
N VAL A 82 -2.78 1.32 1.32
CA VAL A 82 -1.48 1.15 0.66
C VAL A 82 -1.11 -0.33 0.62
N ALA A 83 -1.28 -1.04 1.72
CA ALA A 83 -0.97 -2.47 1.79
C ALA A 83 -1.83 -3.28 0.82
N ARG A 84 -3.12 -2.94 0.68
CA ARG A 84 -4.00 -3.59 -0.29
C ARG A 84 -3.49 -3.35 -1.73
N THR A 85 -3.05 -2.15 -2.03
CA THR A 85 -2.50 -1.80 -3.34
C THR A 85 -1.20 -2.57 -3.61
N ILE A 86 -0.31 -2.66 -2.62
CA ILE A 86 0.94 -3.43 -2.75
C ILE A 86 0.63 -4.90 -3.01
N ALA A 87 -0.33 -5.46 -2.28
CA ALA A 87 -0.76 -6.84 -2.49
C ALA A 87 -1.35 -7.05 -3.89
N ASP A 88 -2.14 -6.09 -4.38
CA ASP A 88 -2.69 -6.15 -5.73
C ASP A 88 -1.58 -6.15 -6.79
N LEU A 89 -0.56 -5.29 -6.61
CA LEU A 89 0.58 -5.24 -7.51
C LEU A 89 1.40 -6.53 -7.49
N ALA A 90 1.43 -7.22 -6.35
CA ALA A 90 2.09 -8.51 -6.20
C ALA A 90 1.22 -9.67 -6.71
N GLY A 91 -0.02 -9.40 -7.11
CA GLY A 91 -0.96 -10.43 -7.54
C GLY A 91 -1.49 -11.29 -6.39
N ALA A 92 -1.45 -10.80 -5.17
CA ALA A 92 -1.89 -11.54 -4.00
C ALA A 92 -3.36 -11.27 -3.68
N ASP A 93 -4.09 -12.32 -3.34
CA ASP A 93 -5.50 -12.20 -2.97
C ASP A 93 -5.68 -11.56 -1.60
N GLN A 94 -4.72 -11.78 -0.71
CA GLN A 94 -4.77 -11.29 0.67
C GLN A 94 -3.56 -10.43 0.98
N ILE A 95 -3.74 -9.49 1.90
CA ILE A 95 -2.63 -8.70 2.44
C ILE A 95 -1.81 -9.60 3.36
N ARG A 96 -0.52 -9.75 3.05
CA ARG A 96 0.42 -10.53 3.87
C ARG A 96 1.38 -9.59 4.59
N SER A 97 2.11 -10.13 5.55
CA SER A 97 3.07 -9.35 6.36
C SER A 97 4.07 -8.54 5.53
N PRO A 98 4.67 -9.07 4.44
CA PRO A 98 5.57 -8.26 3.62
C PRO A 98 4.92 -7.04 2.99
N HIS A 99 3.67 -7.16 2.53
CA HIS A 99 2.92 -6.03 1.96
C HIS A 99 2.68 -4.95 3.01
N LEU A 100 2.31 -5.40 4.20
CA LEU A 100 2.03 -4.51 5.32
C LEU A 100 3.29 -3.81 5.81
N ALA A 101 4.40 -4.53 5.92
CA ALA A 101 5.68 -3.98 6.32
C ALA A 101 6.12 -2.87 5.36
N GLU A 102 5.96 -3.08 4.06
CA GLU A 102 6.28 -2.09 3.05
C GLU A 102 5.39 -0.85 3.19
N ALA A 103 4.09 -1.04 3.41
CA ALA A 103 3.16 0.07 3.61
C ALA A 103 3.51 0.89 4.85
N ILE A 104 3.89 0.25 5.94
CA ILE A 104 4.33 0.92 7.17
C ILE A 104 5.60 1.72 6.91
N GLN A 105 6.52 1.17 6.16
CA GLN A 105 7.78 1.82 5.81
C GLN A 105 7.54 3.10 5.01
N TYR A 106 6.65 3.08 4.03
CA TYR A 106 6.27 4.26 3.26
C TYR A 106 5.67 5.34 4.15
N ARG A 107 4.83 4.96 5.10
CA ARG A 107 4.23 5.92 6.03
C ARG A 107 5.28 6.58 6.92
N SER A 108 6.22 5.80 7.42
CA SER A 108 7.32 6.29 8.25
C SER A 108 8.20 7.28 7.48
N LEU A 109 8.53 6.94 6.24
CA LEU A 109 9.34 7.78 5.37
C LEU A 109 8.63 9.09 5.01
N ASP A 110 7.36 9.03 4.66
CA ASP A 110 6.55 10.20 4.35
C ASP A 110 6.49 11.17 5.53
N ARG A 111 6.32 10.65 6.73
CA ARG A 111 6.30 11.44 7.96
C ARG A 111 7.65 12.12 8.20
N GLN A 112 8.73 11.42 8.00
CA GLN A 112 10.09 11.96 8.15
C GLN A 112 10.34 13.09 7.14
N LEU A 113 9.95 12.92 5.90
CA LEU A 113 10.09 13.94 4.87
C LEU A 113 9.31 15.20 5.19
N ARG A 114 8.12 15.08 5.75
CA ARG A 114 7.32 16.23 6.19
C ARG A 114 7.99 16.97 7.33
N ASP A 115 8.54 16.26 8.29
CA ASP A 115 9.24 16.86 9.42
C ASP A 115 10.51 17.58 8.95
N ASP A 116 11.28 16.97 8.06
CA ASP A 116 12.47 17.56 7.47
C ASP A 116 12.12 18.84 6.69
N ALA A 117 11.05 18.82 5.91
CA ALA A 117 10.59 19.99 5.17
C ALA A 117 10.15 21.12 6.09
N ARG A 118 9.55 20.80 7.24
CA ARG A 118 9.13 21.77 8.24
C ARG A 118 10.34 22.48 8.88
N PHE A 119 11.41 21.74 9.13
CA PHE A 119 12.61 22.30 9.73
C PHE A 119 13.54 23.01 8.72
N ALA A 120 13.36 22.72 7.43
CA ALA A 120 14.15 23.32 6.35
C ALA A 120 13.72 24.75 6.03
N THR A 121 12.52 25.16 6.45
CA THR A 121 12.00 26.51 6.27
C THR A 121 12.12 27.31 7.56
#